data_86adaf8cc4c909843b96fbb0cbe63d4c
#
_entry.id   86adaf8cc4c909843b96fbb0cbe63d4c
#
_cell.length_a   1.000
_cell.length_b   1.000
_cell.length_c   1.000
_cell.angle_alpha   90.00
_cell.angle_beta   90.00
_cell.angle_gamma   90.00
#
_symmetry.space_group_name_H-M   'P 1'
#
loop_
_entity.id
_entity.type
_entity.pdbx_description
1 polymer ?
#
loop_
_entity_poly.entity_id
_entity_poly.type
_entity_poly.pdbx_seq_one_letter_code
_entity_poly.pdbx_strand_id
1 'polypeptide(L)'
;LDLLVRKLLANPVIEYWSVDSPIIPVMAAESRAHAVPVEVVPIALDATVEQLLKLNGERGLALDIEELRAVRDHYRGLGARDIELESIAQTWSEHCAHKTFRASITDDSGMVLRSLLSQLRDTTDTIDAPFVVSSFVGNAGIVSFVDGVTIALKCETHNHPSAVEPFGGANTGVGGVIRDVLGASHVPIACTNILCFGPPDTNGSDLPDGVFHPRRIRAGVVAGIADYGNKIGLPTIAGAVLYDNGYTANPLVFAGCIGIAHGEYVATTPQPGDRIVVLGGRTGRDGLRGATFSSMTMDATTGDVAGASVQIGDPITEKLLIDVLGRGQHLFRAITDCGAGGLSSAIGEMAEGVGASVE
;
A
#
# COMPACT_ATOMS: atom_id res chain seq x y z
N LEU A 1 13.09 27.71 14.12
CA LEU A 1 12.57 27.82 12.76
C LEU A 1 12.71 26.49 12.01
N ASP A 2 13.88 25.86 11.98
CA ASP A 2 14.12 24.56 11.33
C ASP A 2 13.15 23.46 11.83
N LEU A 3 12.91 23.37 13.14
CA LEU A 3 11.93 22.43 13.72
C LEU A 3 10.49 22.70 13.21
N LEU A 4 10.12 23.95 13.02
CA LEU A 4 8.82 24.32 12.48
C LEU A 4 8.68 23.89 11.02
N VAL A 5 9.73 24.10 10.23
CA VAL A 5 9.75 23.65 8.84
C VAL A 5 9.61 22.14 8.75
N ARG A 6 10.42 21.40 9.48
CA ARG A 6 10.40 19.91 9.49
C ARG A 6 9.06 19.31 9.93
N LYS A 7 8.36 19.98 10.85
CA LYS A 7 7.11 19.43 11.42
C LYS A 7 5.83 19.94 10.73
N LEU A 8 5.89 21.04 9.99
CA LEU A 8 4.69 21.69 9.46
C LEU A 8 4.75 22.10 7.99
N LEU A 9 5.92 22.39 7.45
CA LEU A 9 6.04 23.05 6.15
C LEU A 9 6.72 22.22 5.08
N ALA A 10 7.52 21.23 5.44
CA ALA A 10 8.24 20.38 4.50
C ALA A 10 8.24 18.92 4.94
N ASN A 11 8.20 18.01 3.97
CA ASN A 11 8.41 16.59 4.20
C ASN A 11 9.91 16.27 4.11
N PRO A 12 10.58 15.95 5.24
CA PRO A 12 12.03 15.76 5.27
C PRO A 12 12.54 14.55 4.47
N VAL A 13 11.65 13.68 4.01
CA VAL A 13 12.00 12.51 3.21
C VAL A 13 12.19 12.84 1.74
N ILE A 14 11.38 13.77 1.22
CA ILE A 14 11.30 14.06 -0.22
C ILE A 14 11.60 15.51 -0.57
N GLU A 15 11.59 16.41 0.42
CA GLU A 15 11.75 17.84 0.20
C GLU A 15 13.03 18.35 0.85
N TYR A 16 13.71 19.22 0.13
CA TYR A 16 14.78 20.05 0.68
C TYR A 16 14.26 21.45 0.95
N TRP A 17 14.66 22.03 2.05
CA TRP A 17 14.32 23.39 2.38
C TRP A 17 15.56 24.20 2.77
N SER A 18 15.44 25.49 2.62
CA SER A 18 16.43 26.42 3.11
C SER A 18 15.71 27.61 3.76
N VAL A 19 16.32 28.11 4.82
CA VAL A 19 15.89 29.33 5.50
C VAL A 19 16.89 30.41 5.17
N ASP A 20 16.44 31.56 4.69
CA ASP A 20 17.24 32.74 4.35
C ASP A 20 18.23 32.57 3.19
N SER A 21 18.12 31.48 2.43
CA SER A 21 18.92 31.30 1.21
C SER A 21 18.11 30.62 0.10
N PRO A 22 18.37 30.95 -1.17
CA PRO A 22 17.67 30.30 -2.28
C PRO A 22 18.10 28.85 -2.41
N ILE A 23 17.15 27.95 -2.66
CA ILE A 23 17.44 26.57 -3.06
C ILE A 23 17.73 26.56 -4.56
N ILE A 24 18.89 26.07 -4.93
CA ILE A 24 19.22 25.81 -6.33
C ILE A 24 18.72 24.38 -6.64
N PRO A 25 17.72 24.21 -7.52
CA PRO A 25 17.26 22.87 -7.89
C PRO A 25 18.40 22.04 -8.48
N VAL A 26 18.63 20.87 -7.91
CA VAL A 26 19.56 19.90 -8.49
C VAL A 26 18.87 19.24 -9.68
N MET A 27 19.36 19.51 -10.89
CA MET A 27 18.84 18.87 -12.08
C MET A 27 19.08 17.36 -12.03
N ALA A 28 18.10 16.59 -12.50
CA ALA A 28 18.10 15.12 -12.41
C ALA A 28 19.36 14.43 -12.99
N ALA A 29 20.11 15.11 -13.85
CA ALA A 29 21.36 14.59 -14.41
C ALA A 29 22.53 14.55 -13.41
N GLU A 30 22.48 15.37 -12.35
CA GLU A 30 23.53 15.42 -11.33
C GLU A 30 23.26 14.46 -10.16
N SER A 31 22.04 13.92 -10.06
CA SER A 31 21.64 13.03 -8.97
C SER A 31 22.14 11.59 -9.08
N ARG A 32 23.01 11.27 -10.04
CA ARG A 32 23.65 9.94 -10.12
C ARG A 32 24.67 9.66 -9.01
N ALA A 33 24.93 10.62 -8.14
CA ALA A 33 26.10 10.57 -7.27
C ALA A 33 25.91 9.85 -5.93
N HIS A 34 24.73 9.46 -5.55
CA HIS A 34 24.52 8.85 -4.22
C HIS A 34 23.66 7.60 -4.29
N ALA A 35 24.22 6.54 -4.90
CA ALA A 35 23.75 5.20 -4.56
C ALA A 35 24.01 5.01 -3.04
N VAL A 36 22.94 4.85 -2.27
CA VAL A 36 23.08 4.46 -0.86
C VAL A 36 23.81 3.11 -0.86
N PRO A 37 24.95 2.98 -0.17
CA PRO A 37 25.64 1.72 -0.13
C PRO A 37 24.73 0.61 0.40
N VAL A 38 24.74 -0.53 -0.26
CA VAL A 38 24.04 -1.71 0.23
C VAL A 38 24.76 -2.21 1.48
N GLU A 39 24.06 -2.25 2.61
CA GLU A 39 24.62 -2.72 3.88
C GLU A 39 24.40 -4.23 4.02
N VAL A 40 25.44 -4.94 4.40
CA VAL A 40 25.30 -6.34 4.80
C VAL A 40 24.91 -6.39 6.27
N VAL A 41 23.71 -6.94 6.53
CA VAL A 41 23.21 -7.11 7.90
C VAL A 41 23.59 -8.49 8.39
N PRO A 42 24.52 -8.61 9.36
CA PRO A 42 24.89 -9.91 9.89
C PRO A 42 23.75 -10.49 10.73
N ILE A 43 23.24 -11.65 10.34
CA ILE A 43 22.30 -12.43 11.16
C ILE A 43 23.05 -13.65 11.66
N ALA A 44 23.43 -13.63 12.93
CA ALA A 44 24.19 -14.72 13.54
C ALA A 44 23.33 -15.99 13.67
N LEU A 45 23.93 -17.14 13.44
CA LEU A 45 23.27 -18.47 13.57
C LEU A 45 22.78 -18.76 14.97
N ASP A 46 23.51 -18.25 15.95
CA ASP A 46 23.27 -18.43 17.37
C ASP A 46 22.60 -17.20 18.01
N ALA A 47 22.07 -16.30 17.16
CA ALA A 47 21.36 -15.11 17.63
C ALA A 47 20.24 -15.53 18.60
N THR A 48 20.27 -14.94 19.77
CA THR A 48 19.22 -15.13 20.77
C THR A 48 17.92 -14.49 20.31
N VAL A 49 16.79 -14.93 20.90
CA VAL A 49 15.49 -14.30 20.66
C VAL A 49 15.54 -12.79 20.90
N GLU A 50 16.21 -12.36 21.94
CA GLU A 50 16.35 -10.94 22.28
C GLU A 50 17.09 -10.16 21.19
N GLN A 51 18.16 -10.72 20.64
CA GLN A 51 18.93 -10.10 19.56
C GLN A 51 18.10 -10.01 18.26
N LEU A 52 17.31 -11.05 17.93
CA LEU A 52 16.43 -11.04 16.78
C LEU A 52 15.31 -10.00 16.94
N LEU A 53 14.69 -9.92 18.12
CA LEU A 53 13.66 -8.91 18.40
C LEU A 53 14.23 -7.49 18.39
N LYS A 54 15.45 -7.29 18.87
CA LYS A 54 16.12 -6.00 18.78
C LYS A 54 16.35 -5.58 17.32
N LEU A 55 16.89 -6.48 16.49
CA LEU A 55 17.05 -6.24 15.05
C LEU A 55 15.71 -5.90 14.38
N ASN A 56 14.67 -6.65 14.72
CA ASN A 56 13.30 -6.43 14.22
C ASN A 56 12.79 -5.01 14.54
N GLY A 57 12.95 -4.58 15.80
CA GLY A 57 12.54 -3.24 16.24
C GLY A 57 13.36 -2.13 15.60
N GLU A 58 14.70 -2.25 15.59
CA GLU A 58 15.60 -1.24 15.01
C GLU A 58 15.39 -1.03 13.51
N ARG A 59 15.01 -2.11 12.81
CA ARG A 59 14.78 -2.07 11.38
C ARG A 59 13.31 -1.90 10.99
N GLY A 60 12.37 -1.96 11.93
CA GLY A 60 10.93 -1.87 11.67
C GLY A 60 10.41 -2.98 10.75
N LEU A 61 10.90 -4.22 10.93
CA LEU A 61 10.57 -5.34 10.04
C LEU A 61 9.17 -5.89 10.30
N ALA A 62 8.61 -5.71 11.50
CA ALA A 62 7.30 -6.21 11.90
C ALA A 62 7.10 -7.73 11.69
N LEU A 63 8.19 -8.50 11.81
CA LEU A 63 8.19 -9.95 11.75
C LEU A 63 7.96 -10.54 13.16
N ASP A 64 7.30 -11.67 13.25
CA ASP A 64 7.24 -12.43 14.48
C ASP A 64 8.52 -13.25 14.73
N ILE A 65 8.60 -13.90 15.90
CA ILE A 65 9.83 -14.60 16.28
C ILE A 65 10.10 -15.84 15.41
N GLU A 66 9.07 -16.52 14.95
CA GLU A 66 9.22 -17.70 14.09
C GLU A 66 9.67 -17.30 12.69
N GLU A 67 9.14 -16.20 12.18
CA GLU A 67 9.55 -15.60 10.91
C GLU A 67 11.01 -15.13 10.98
N LEU A 68 11.40 -14.47 12.06
CA LEU A 68 12.80 -14.07 12.28
C LEU A 68 13.75 -15.27 12.34
N ARG A 69 13.32 -16.36 12.97
CA ARG A 69 14.08 -17.62 12.98
C ARG A 69 14.20 -18.22 11.59
N ALA A 70 13.12 -18.22 10.82
CA ALA A 70 13.14 -18.71 9.44
C ALA A 70 14.08 -17.88 8.55
N VAL A 71 14.05 -16.54 8.67
CA VAL A 71 14.98 -15.65 7.96
C VAL A 71 16.42 -15.93 8.38
N ARG A 72 16.70 -16.02 9.68
CA ARG A 72 18.04 -16.39 10.20
C ARG A 72 18.54 -17.71 9.60
N ASP A 73 17.69 -18.73 9.62
CA ASP A 73 18.07 -20.06 9.17
C ASP A 73 18.26 -20.13 7.65
N HIS A 74 17.52 -19.34 6.88
CA HIS A 74 17.70 -19.20 5.44
C HIS A 74 19.04 -18.57 5.08
N TYR A 75 19.43 -17.48 5.77
CA TYR A 75 20.70 -16.79 5.54
C TYR A 75 21.87 -17.37 6.32
N ARG A 76 21.77 -18.61 6.74
CA ARG A 76 22.79 -19.31 7.54
C ARG A 76 24.17 -19.22 6.91
N GLY A 77 25.06 -18.49 7.58
CA GLY A 77 26.46 -18.33 7.16
C GLY A 77 26.72 -17.36 5.99
N LEU A 78 25.66 -16.73 5.43
CA LEU A 78 25.80 -15.80 4.30
C LEU A 78 25.67 -14.34 4.72
N GLY A 79 24.92 -14.04 5.79
CA GLY A 79 24.48 -12.68 6.09
C GLY A 79 23.48 -12.19 5.04
N ALA A 80 22.43 -11.52 5.47
CA ALA A 80 21.49 -10.86 4.55
C ALA A 80 21.96 -9.42 4.28
N ARG A 81 21.66 -8.91 3.10
CA ARG A 81 21.76 -7.48 2.82
C ARG A 81 20.54 -6.75 3.38
N ASP A 82 20.66 -5.47 3.62
CA ASP A 82 19.56 -4.63 4.10
C ASP A 82 18.34 -4.67 3.15
N ILE A 83 18.59 -4.64 1.84
CA ILE A 83 17.52 -4.72 0.83
C ILE A 83 16.77 -6.06 0.86
N GLU A 84 17.45 -7.15 1.13
CA GLU A 84 16.82 -8.48 1.23
C GLU A 84 15.93 -8.58 2.46
N LEU A 85 16.41 -8.09 3.61
CA LEU A 85 15.60 -8.05 4.82
C LEU A 85 14.38 -7.15 4.67
N GLU A 86 14.57 -5.97 4.08
CA GLU A 86 13.47 -5.04 3.83
C GLU A 86 12.44 -5.66 2.88
N SER A 87 12.87 -6.26 1.77
CA SER A 87 11.98 -6.92 0.80
C SER A 87 11.19 -8.06 1.44
N ILE A 88 11.84 -8.91 2.23
CA ILE A 88 11.17 -10.00 2.95
C ILE A 88 10.14 -9.43 3.93
N ALA A 89 10.52 -8.42 4.72
CA ALA A 89 9.64 -7.83 5.71
C ALA A 89 8.40 -7.19 5.07
N GLN A 90 8.56 -6.47 3.95
CA GLN A 90 7.44 -5.87 3.24
C GLN A 90 6.52 -6.93 2.63
N THR A 91 7.06 -7.90 1.89
CA THR A 91 6.26 -8.91 1.20
C THR A 91 5.65 -9.94 2.15
N TRP A 92 6.27 -10.18 3.30
CA TRP A 92 5.77 -11.11 4.33
C TRP A 92 5.01 -10.39 5.46
N SER A 93 4.68 -9.12 5.29
CA SER A 93 3.87 -8.36 6.23
C SER A 93 2.41 -8.85 6.25
N GLU A 94 1.65 -8.56 7.31
CA GLU A 94 0.20 -8.79 7.34
C GLU A 94 -0.49 -8.10 6.16
N HIS A 95 -0.01 -6.92 5.77
CA HIS A 95 -0.54 -6.13 4.68
C HIS A 95 -0.45 -6.85 3.32
N CYS A 96 0.71 -7.43 2.98
CA CYS A 96 0.93 -8.11 1.69
C CYS A 96 0.56 -9.59 1.73
N ALA A 97 0.93 -10.30 2.82
CA ALA A 97 0.73 -11.75 2.92
C ALA A 97 -0.65 -12.16 3.44
N HIS A 98 -1.42 -11.22 4.02
CA HIS A 98 -2.73 -11.48 4.61
C HIS A 98 -2.72 -12.66 5.60
N LYS A 99 -1.75 -12.68 6.50
CA LYS A 99 -1.45 -13.80 7.41
C LYS A 99 -2.69 -14.25 8.18
N THR A 100 -3.42 -13.32 8.79
CA THR A 100 -4.63 -13.61 9.57
C THR A 100 -5.74 -14.22 8.70
N PHE A 101 -5.96 -13.68 7.50
CA PHE A 101 -6.97 -14.21 6.57
C PHE A 101 -6.64 -15.60 6.02
N ARG A 102 -5.34 -15.93 5.93
CA ARG A 102 -4.84 -17.22 5.46
C ARG A 102 -4.64 -18.24 6.58
N ALA A 103 -4.60 -17.81 7.84
CA ALA A 103 -4.39 -18.68 8.97
C ALA A 103 -5.63 -19.54 9.28
N SER A 104 -5.41 -20.71 9.86
CA SER A 104 -6.45 -21.45 10.55
C SER A 104 -6.69 -20.81 11.92
N ILE A 105 -7.93 -20.69 12.32
CA ILE A 105 -8.34 -20.05 13.58
C ILE A 105 -8.86 -21.14 14.52
N THR A 106 -8.28 -21.24 15.70
CA THR A 106 -8.83 -22.12 16.77
C THR A 106 -9.63 -21.24 17.72
N ASP A 107 -10.92 -21.56 17.89
CA ASP A 107 -11.79 -20.86 18.82
C ASP A 107 -11.63 -21.36 20.26
N ASP A 108 -12.32 -20.70 21.20
CA ASP A 108 -12.26 -21.03 22.63
C ASP A 108 -12.78 -22.45 22.96
N SER A 109 -13.54 -23.06 22.06
CA SER A 109 -14.00 -24.44 22.20
C SER A 109 -12.96 -25.49 21.72
N GLY A 110 -11.86 -25.04 21.11
CA GLY A 110 -10.88 -25.89 20.47
C GLY A 110 -11.24 -26.31 19.04
N MET A 111 -12.32 -25.77 18.47
CA MET A 111 -12.68 -26.02 17.08
C MET A 111 -11.74 -25.27 16.13
N VAL A 112 -11.18 -25.96 15.16
CA VAL A 112 -10.31 -25.38 14.13
C VAL A 112 -11.16 -24.96 12.95
N LEU A 113 -11.20 -23.65 12.71
CA LEU A 113 -11.80 -23.04 11.54
C LEU A 113 -10.75 -22.97 10.42
N ARG A 114 -11.15 -23.33 9.21
CA ARG A 114 -10.33 -23.12 8.01
C ARG A 114 -10.12 -21.61 7.78
N SER A 115 -9.06 -21.27 7.05
CA SER A 115 -8.77 -19.87 6.74
C SER A 115 -10.00 -19.15 6.14
N LEU A 116 -10.21 -17.91 6.56
CA LEU A 116 -11.33 -17.10 6.06
C LEU A 116 -11.26 -16.89 4.54
N LEU A 117 -10.05 -16.69 4.02
CA LEU A 117 -9.83 -16.55 2.58
C LEU A 117 -10.22 -17.82 1.82
N SER A 118 -9.88 -19.01 2.36
CA SER A 118 -10.29 -20.27 1.73
C SER A 118 -11.81 -20.45 1.72
N GLN A 119 -12.48 -20.06 2.80
CA GLN A 119 -13.94 -20.12 2.86
C GLN A 119 -14.61 -19.18 1.84
N LEU A 120 -14.09 -17.97 1.65
CA LEU A 120 -14.57 -17.03 0.64
C LEU A 120 -14.37 -17.58 -0.78
N ARG A 121 -13.19 -18.16 -1.06
CA ARG A 121 -12.92 -18.79 -2.36
C ARG A 121 -13.88 -19.94 -2.65
N ASP A 122 -14.00 -20.88 -1.73
CA ASP A 122 -14.90 -22.04 -1.88
C ASP A 122 -16.35 -21.61 -2.04
N THR A 123 -16.79 -20.53 -1.36
CA THR A 123 -18.13 -19.99 -1.50
C THR A 123 -18.33 -19.40 -2.89
N THR A 124 -17.37 -18.63 -3.38
CA THR A 124 -17.39 -18.06 -4.74
C THR A 124 -17.42 -19.15 -5.81
N ASP A 125 -16.58 -20.17 -5.66
CA ASP A 125 -16.49 -21.31 -6.57
C ASP A 125 -17.79 -22.14 -6.54
N THR A 126 -18.40 -22.30 -5.35
CA THR A 126 -19.68 -23.03 -5.20
C THR A 126 -20.85 -22.27 -5.84
N ILE A 127 -20.87 -20.96 -5.76
CA ILE A 127 -21.89 -20.13 -6.41
C ILE A 127 -21.77 -20.22 -7.93
N ASP A 128 -20.56 -20.36 -8.45
CA ASP A 128 -20.24 -20.48 -9.89
C ASP A 128 -21.01 -19.47 -10.75
N ALA A 129 -21.00 -18.21 -10.32
CA ALA A 129 -21.80 -17.17 -10.97
C ALA A 129 -21.22 -16.85 -12.35
N PRO A 130 -22.03 -16.98 -13.44
CA PRO A 130 -21.52 -16.86 -14.81
C PRO A 130 -21.02 -15.45 -15.16
N PHE A 131 -21.34 -14.46 -14.34
CA PHE A 131 -20.85 -13.09 -14.52
C PHE A 131 -19.49 -12.84 -13.85
N VAL A 132 -18.97 -13.73 -13.02
CA VAL A 132 -17.62 -13.61 -12.42
C VAL A 132 -16.59 -13.98 -13.47
N VAL A 133 -15.77 -13.00 -13.86
CA VAL A 133 -14.71 -13.17 -14.86
C VAL A 133 -13.37 -13.47 -14.21
N SER A 134 -13.04 -12.75 -13.13
CA SER A 134 -11.83 -12.98 -12.34
C SER A 134 -12.06 -12.60 -10.88
N SER A 135 -11.65 -13.48 -9.98
CA SER A 135 -11.70 -13.27 -8.53
C SER A 135 -10.48 -13.88 -7.86
N PHE A 136 -9.95 -13.23 -6.81
CA PHE A 136 -8.80 -13.68 -5.98
C PHE A 136 -7.47 -13.89 -6.73
N VAL A 137 -7.29 -13.36 -7.93
CA VAL A 137 -6.11 -13.62 -8.77
C VAL A 137 -5.29 -12.35 -9.02
N GLY A 138 -5.90 -11.23 -9.24
CA GLY A 138 -5.21 -9.99 -9.61
C GLY A 138 -5.56 -8.82 -8.69
N ASN A 139 -5.23 -7.63 -9.13
CA ASN A 139 -5.39 -6.39 -8.37
C ASN A 139 -6.86 -6.02 -8.09
N ALA A 140 -7.81 -6.53 -8.88
CA ALA A 140 -9.23 -6.21 -8.74
C ALA A 140 -10.11 -7.42 -9.05
N GLY A 141 -11.32 -7.45 -8.49
CA GLY A 141 -12.38 -8.36 -8.92
C GLY A 141 -12.99 -7.89 -10.23
N ILE A 142 -13.22 -8.81 -11.18
CA ILE A 142 -13.73 -8.50 -12.52
C ILE A 142 -15.02 -9.28 -12.77
N VAL A 143 -16.05 -8.55 -13.22
CA VAL A 143 -17.34 -9.14 -13.59
C VAL A 143 -17.75 -8.70 -15.00
N SER A 144 -18.48 -9.55 -15.71
CA SER A 144 -19.19 -9.16 -16.93
C SER A 144 -20.41 -8.30 -16.57
N PHE A 145 -20.69 -7.27 -17.37
CA PHE A 145 -21.77 -6.34 -17.11
C PHE A 145 -22.82 -6.38 -18.24
N VAL A 146 -22.44 -6.00 -19.44
CA VAL A 146 -23.25 -6.09 -20.66
C VAL A 146 -22.36 -6.70 -21.75
N ASP A 147 -22.95 -7.05 -22.87
CA ASP A 147 -22.22 -7.69 -23.98
C ASP A 147 -20.96 -6.90 -24.36
N GLY A 148 -19.81 -7.54 -24.22
CA GLY A 148 -18.52 -6.96 -24.56
C GLY A 148 -18.01 -5.89 -23.58
N VAL A 149 -18.60 -5.79 -22.36
CA VAL A 149 -18.10 -4.88 -21.31
C VAL A 149 -17.86 -5.64 -20.02
N THR A 150 -16.70 -5.44 -19.43
CA THR A 150 -16.38 -5.90 -18.08
C THR A 150 -16.19 -4.74 -17.11
N ILE A 151 -16.48 -4.98 -15.84
CA ILE A 151 -16.28 -4.04 -14.75
C ILE A 151 -15.22 -4.62 -13.81
N ALA A 152 -14.22 -3.82 -13.48
CA ALA A 152 -13.30 -4.08 -12.37
C ALA A 152 -13.72 -3.26 -11.15
N LEU A 153 -13.67 -3.88 -9.97
CA LEU A 153 -13.89 -3.24 -8.68
C LEU A 153 -12.71 -3.55 -7.76
N LYS A 154 -12.11 -2.50 -7.22
CA LYS A 154 -11.14 -2.57 -6.14
C LYS A 154 -11.61 -1.75 -4.96
N CYS A 155 -11.45 -2.30 -3.77
CA CYS A 155 -11.66 -1.59 -2.51
C CYS A 155 -10.50 -1.91 -1.56
N GLU A 156 -10.01 -0.89 -0.87
CA GLU A 156 -8.89 -1.02 0.05
C GLU A 156 -9.01 -0.05 1.22
N THR A 157 -8.51 -0.46 2.40
CA THR A 157 -8.44 0.40 3.57
C THR A 157 -7.09 1.11 3.64
N HIS A 158 -7.12 2.39 4.03
CA HIS A 158 -5.91 3.19 4.26
C HIS A 158 -5.95 3.87 5.63
N ASN A 159 -6.12 3.05 6.69
CA ASN A 159 -6.47 3.49 8.04
C ASN A 159 -5.29 4.10 8.79
N HIS A 160 -4.21 3.32 9.03
CA HIS A 160 -3.02 3.77 9.76
C HIS A 160 -2.39 5.02 9.16
N PRO A 161 -2.16 5.09 7.84
CA PRO A 161 -1.66 6.33 7.23
C PRO A 161 -2.57 7.53 7.47
N SER A 162 -3.89 7.34 7.42
CA SER A 162 -4.86 8.40 7.67
C SER A 162 -4.96 8.81 9.14
N ALA A 163 -4.60 7.94 10.07
CA ALA A 163 -4.53 8.27 11.50
C ALA A 163 -3.37 9.23 11.80
N VAL A 164 -2.22 9.02 11.16
CA VAL A 164 -0.98 9.80 11.42
C VAL A 164 -0.81 11.01 10.47
N GLU A 165 -1.25 10.88 9.23
CA GLU A 165 -1.24 11.96 8.22
C GLU A 165 -2.57 11.92 7.44
N PRO A 166 -3.65 12.55 7.96
CA PRO A 166 -5.01 12.38 7.43
C PRO A 166 -5.17 12.76 5.96
N PHE A 167 -4.51 13.82 5.50
CA PHE A 167 -4.59 14.27 4.11
C PHE A 167 -3.82 13.31 3.18
N GLY A 168 -2.54 13.12 3.43
CA GLY A 168 -1.68 12.26 2.61
C GLY A 168 -2.10 10.80 2.63
N GLY A 169 -2.49 10.30 3.81
CA GLY A 169 -2.96 8.93 3.97
C GLY A 169 -4.21 8.63 3.14
N ALA A 170 -5.20 9.51 3.17
CA ALA A 170 -6.42 9.35 2.38
C ALA A 170 -6.21 9.63 0.88
N ASN A 171 -5.38 10.61 0.57
CA ASN A 171 -4.98 10.95 -0.80
C ASN A 171 -4.35 9.74 -1.50
N THR A 172 -3.38 9.09 -0.87
CA THR A 172 -2.72 7.89 -1.40
C THR A 172 -3.67 6.70 -1.46
N GLY A 173 -4.58 6.54 -0.50
CA GLY A 173 -5.58 5.47 -0.53
C GLY A 173 -6.46 5.52 -1.77
N VAL A 174 -6.88 6.72 -2.18
CA VAL A 174 -7.62 6.91 -3.45
C VAL A 174 -6.74 6.55 -4.64
N GLY A 175 -5.49 7.02 -4.67
CA GLY A 175 -4.55 6.70 -5.75
C GLY A 175 -4.28 5.21 -5.86
N GLY A 176 -4.13 4.49 -4.74
CA GLY A 176 -3.91 3.05 -4.71
C GLY A 176 -5.01 2.27 -5.44
N VAL A 177 -6.27 2.49 -5.08
CA VAL A 177 -7.39 1.75 -5.71
C VAL A 177 -7.60 2.10 -7.18
N ILE A 178 -7.23 3.31 -7.60
CA ILE A 178 -7.25 3.71 -9.02
C ILE A 178 -6.16 2.97 -9.79
N ARG A 179 -4.94 2.91 -9.24
CA ARG A 179 -3.83 2.15 -9.85
C ARG A 179 -4.13 0.66 -9.97
N ASP A 180 -4.74 0.05 -8.94
CA ASP A 180 -5.15 -1.35 -8.98
C ASP A 180 -6.12 -1.65 -10.13
N VAL A 181 -7.12 -0.78 -10.33
CA VAL A 181 -8.06 -0.89 -11.43
C VAL A 181 -7.34 -0.77 -12.79
N LEU A 182 -6.40 0.17 -12.89
CA LEU A 182 -5.58 0.34 -14.09
C LEU A 182 -4.65 -0.87 -14.30
N GLY A 183 -4.05 -1.39 -13.23
CA GLY A 183 -3.25 -2.63 -13.21
C GLY A 183 -4.05 -3.89 -13.57
N ALA A 184 -5.37 -3.85 -13.42
CA ALA A 184 -6.29 -4.87 -13.92
C ALA A 184 -6.72 -4.65 -15.38
N SER A 185 -6.03 -3.79 -16.12
CA SER A 185 -6.33 -3.44 -17.52
C SER A 185 -7.71 -2.82 -17.74
N HIS A 186 -8.26 -2.12 -16.75
CA HIS A 186 -9.52 -1.41 -16.84
C HIS A 186 -9.31 0.11 -16.72
N VAL A 187 -10.10 0.89 -17.42
CA VAL A 187 -10.06 2.35 -17.34
C VAL A 187 -10.90 2.81 -16.14
N PRO A 188 -10.31 3.46 -15.12
CA PRO A 188 -11.05 3.98 -13.99
C PRO A 188 -12.11 4.99 -14.41
N ILE A 189 -13.32 4.88 -13.86
CA ILE A 189 -14.46 5.77 -14.21
C ILE A 189 -15.11 6.44 -13.00
N ALA A 190 -15.00 5.84 -11.80
CA ALA A 190 -15.61 6.38 -10.60
C ALA A 190 -14.95 5.84 -9.34
N CYS A 191 -15.02 6.65 -8.27
CA CYS A 191 -14.60 6.27 -6.92
C CYS A 191 -15.79 6.13 -5.99
N THR A 192 -15.58 5.40 -4.89
CA THR A 192 -16.51 5.27 -3.76
C THR A 192 -15.73 5.24 -2.46
N ASN A 193 -16.33 5.70 -1.34
CA ASN A 193 -15.64 5.72 -0.06
C ASN A 193 -16.58 5.40 1.10
N ILE A 194 -16.12 4.58 2.06
CA ILE A 194 -16.75 4.44 3.37
C ILE A 194 -15.78 4.95 4.42
N LEU A 195 -16.22 5.95 5.17
CA LEU A 195 -15.39 6.65 6.14
C LEU A 195 -16.02 6.54 7.52
N CYS A 196 -15.24 6.01 8.49
CA CYS A 196 -15.69 5.96 9.88
C CYS A 196 -14.67 6.70 10.76
N PHE A 197 -15.19 7.57 11.61
CA PHE A 197 -14.38 8.42 12.50
C PHE A 197 -14.90 8.32 13.92
N GLY A 198 -14.06 8.68 14.90
CA GLY A 198 -14.53 8.98 16.25
C GLY A 198 -15.56 10.11 16.27
N PRO A 199 -16.38 10.22 17.34
CA PRO A 199 -17.39 11.26 17.45
C PRO A 199 -16.78 12.67 17.32
N PRO A 200 -17.38 13.56 16.56
CA PRO A 200 -16.83 14.91 16.33
C PRO A 200 -16.91 15.83 17.56
N ASP A 201 -17.66 15.45 18.59
CA ASP A 201 -17.84 16.14 19.86
C ASP A 201 -17.00 15.55 21.00
N THR A 202 -16.10 14.62 20.72
CA THR A 202 -15.13 14.10 21.69
C THR A 202 -14.34 15.25 22.33
N ASN A 203 -14.21 15.22 23.65
CA ASN A 203 -13.37 16.23 24.34
C ASN A 203 -11.89 15.91 24.10
N GLY A 204 -11.09 16.93 23.88
CA GLY A 204 -9.65 16.76 23.68
C GLY A 204 -8.92 16.10 24.87
N SER A 205 -9.46 16.28 26.10
CA SER A 205 -8.96 15.63 27.33
C SER A 205 -9.19 14.11 27.37
N ASP A 206 -10.12 13.60 26.57
CA ASP A 206 -10.50 12.19 26.56
C ASP A 206 -9.78 11.39 25.47
N LEU A 207 -8.94 12.09 24.69
CA LEU A 207 -8.15 11.48 23.63
C LEU A 207 -6.89 10.83 24.22
N PRO A 208 -6.52 9.62 23.76
CA PRO A 208 -5.21 9.05 24.07
C PRO A 208 -4.07 9.94 23.56
N ASP A 209 -2.91 9.85 24.22
CA ASP A 209 -1.71 10.57 23.79
C ASP A 209 -1.35 10.22 22.35
N GLY A 210 -0.97 11.23 21.56
CA GLY A 210 -0.58 11.07 20.15
C GLY A 210 -1.75 10.96 19.17
N VAL A 211 -2.99 10.80 19.64
CA VAL A 211 -4.17 10.69 18.78
C VAL A 211 -4.68 12.06 18.38
N PHE A 212 -4.87 12.27 17.07
CA PHE A 212 -5.50 13.49 16.57
C PHE A 212 -7.00 13.53 16.86
N HIS A 213 -7.50 14.73 17.09
CA HIS A 213 -8.93 14.93 17.28
C HIS A 213 -9.74 14.45 16.05
N PRO A 214 -10.87 13.73 16.22
CA PRO A 214 -11.67 13.18 15.11
C PRO A 214 -12.08 14.21 14.05
N ARG A 215 -12.35 15.46 14.44
CA ARG A 215 -12.61 16.55 13.47
C ARG A 215 -11.43 16.84 12.57
N ARG A 216 -10.19 16.80 13.11
CA ARG A 216 -8.98 17.00 12.33
C ARG A 216 -8.77 15.87 11.34
N ILE A 217 -8.91 14.62 11.82
CA ILE A 217 -8.78 13.41 10.96
C ILE A 217 -9.81 13.49 9.84
N ARG A 218 -11.08 13.69 10.15
CA ARG A 218 -12.15 13.81 9.15
C ARG A 218 -11.86 14.91 8.12
N ALA A 219 -11.48 16.09 8.58
CA ALA A 219 -11.22 17.23 7.69
C ALA A 219 -10.05 16.92 6.72
N GLY A 220 -8.96 16.35 7.22
CA GLY A 220 -7.81 15.96 6.40
C GLY A 220 -8.14 14.84 5.41
N VAL A 221 -8.82 13.79 5.86
CA VAL A 221 -9.24 12.65 5.01
C VAL A 221 -10.14 13.14 3.87
N VAL A 222 -11.19 13.92 4.18
CA VAL A 222 -12.10 14.44 3.14
C VAL A 222 -11.35 15.35 2.16
N ALA A 223 -10.45 16.21 2.66
CA ALA A 223 -9.65 17.08 1.81
C ALA A 223 -8.70 16.26 0.90
N GLY A 224 -8.06 15.21 1.42
CA GLY A 224 -7.18 14.33 0.64
C GLY A 224 -7.92 13.58 -0.47
N ILE A 225 -9.09 13.02 -0.17
CA ILE A 225 -9.95 12.37 -1.17
C ILE A 225 -10.39 13.36 -2.25
N ALA A 226 -10.82 14.55 -1.85
CA ALA A 226 -11.26 15.57 -2.79
C ALA A 226 -10.11 16.07 -3.68
N ASP A 227 -8.93 16.25 -3.11
CA ASP A 227 -7.74 16.70 -3.84
C ASP A 227 -7.36 15.71 -4.94
N TYR A 228 -7.29 14.41 -4.59
CA TYR A 228 -6.94 13.38 -5.56
C TYR A 228 -8.01 13.23 -6.65
N GLY A 229 -9.26 13.05 -6.25
CA GLY A 229 -10.37 12.87 -7.19
C GLY A 229 -10.54 14.04 -8.15
N ASN A 230 -10.42 15.28 -7.66
CA ASN A 230 -10.53 16.48 -8.50
C ASN A 230 -9.38 16.60 -9.50
N LYS A 231 -8.15 16.33 -9.07
CA LYS A 231 -6.96 16.41 -9.94
C LYS A 231 -6.93 15.33 -11.01
N ILE A 232 -7.38 14.13 -10.67
CA ILE A 232 -7.44 13.02 -11.62
C ILE A 232 -8.70 13.05 -12.50
N GLY A 233 -9.72 13.79 -12.09
CA GLY A 233 -10.97 13.95 -12.83
C GLY A 233 -11.93 12.78 -12.69
N LEU A 234 -11.89 12.05 -11.57
CA LEU A 234 -12.79 10.94 -11.28
C LEU A 234 -13.81 11.34 -10.19
N PRO A 235 -15.11 11.15 -10.44
CA PRO A 235 -16.13 11.47 -9.44
C PRO A 235 -16.20 10.41 -8.35
N THR A 236 -16.45 10.83 -7.11
CA THR A 236 -16.95 9.93 -6.05
C THR A 236 -18.46 9.83 -6.18
N ILE A 237 -18.98 8.65 -6.51
CA ILE A 237 -20.41 8.45 -6.87
C ILE A 237 -21.25 7.89 -5.73
N ALA A 238 -20.62 7.26 -4.73
CA ALA A 238 -21.30 6.64 -3.60
C ALA A 238 -20.39 6.60 -2.38
N GLY A 239 -20.97 6.45 -1.21
CA GLY A 239 -20.23 6.26 0.03
C GLY A 239 -21.06 6.57 1.27
N ALA A 240 -20.40 6.49 2.43
CA ALA A 240 -20.99 6.82 3.72
C ALA A 240 -19.95 7.46 4.64
N VAL A 241 -20.42 8.29 5.57
CA VAL A 241 -19.64 8.80 6.68
C VAL A 241 -20.34 8.44 7.98
N LEU A 242 -19.66 7.67 8.82
CA LEU A 242 -20.20 7.17 10.08
C LEU A 242 -19.32 7.62 11.26
N TYR A 243 -19.87 7.62 12.45
CA TYR A 243 -19.17 8.00 13.67
C TYR A 243 -19.41 6.97 14.76
N ASP A 244 -18.32 6.48 15.34
CA ASP A 244 -18.34 5.56 16.48
C ASP A 244 -17.05 5.69 17.29
N ASN A 245 -17.14 5.49 18.61
CA ASN A 245 -16.00 5.59 19.51
C ASN A 245 -14.84 4.64 19.15
N GLY A 246 -15.13 3.49 18.55
CA GLY A 246 -14.14 2.53 18.11
C GLY A 246 -13.19 3.06 17.04
N TYR A 247 -13.57 4.12 16.32
CA TYR A 247 -12.75 4.74 15.27
C TYR A 247 -12.02 6.02 15.73
N THR A 248 -11.92 6.26 17.05
CA THR A 248 -11.29 7.49 17.56
C THR A 248 -9.78 7.50 17.31
N ALA A 249 -9.08 6.42 17.61
CA ALA A 249 -7.63 6.34 17.44
C ALA A 249 -7.19 5.83 16.06
N ASN A 250 -8.03 5.00 15.43
CA ASN A 250 -7.75 4.43 14.11
C ASN A 250 -9.01 4.53 13.25
N PRO A 251 -9.12 5.54 12.35
CA PRO A 251 -10.28 5.71 11.50
C PRO A 251 -10.39 4.57 10.49
N LEU A 252 -11.58 4.29 9.99
CA LEU A 252 -11.75 3.52 8.77
C LEU A 252 -11.75 4.49 7.58
N VAL A 253 -10.79 4.35 6.70
CA VAL A 253 -10.74 5.05 5.41
C VAL A 253 -10.74 3.97 4.34
N PHE A 254 -11.92 3.63 3.85
CA PHE A 254 -12.13 2.58 2.87
C PHE A 254 -12.43 3.21 1.52
N ALA A 255 -11.42 3.22 0.66
CA ALA A 255 -11.51 3.74 -0.69
C ALA A 255 -11.88 2.63 -1.67
N GLY A 256 -12.62 2.98 -2.72
CA GLY A 256 -12.94 2.07 -3.79
C GLY A 256 -12.89 2.77 -5.16
N CYS A 257 -12.60 1.98 -6.18
CA CYS A 257 -12.61 2.44 -7.57
C CYS A 257 -13.29 1.41 -8.46
N ILE A 258 -14.03 1.93 -9.42
CA ILE A 258 -14.70 1.15 -10.47
C ILE A 258 -14.04 1.52 -11.79
N GLY A 259 -13.71 0.50 -12.57
CA GLY A 259 -13.21 0.68 -13.94
C GLY A 259 -13.99 -0.17 -14.94
N ILE A 260 -13.84 0.19 -16.21
CA ILE A 260 -14.45 -0.55 -17.32
C ILE A 260 -13.40 -0.94 -18.36
N ALA A 261 -13.65 -2.08 -19.01
CA ALA A 261 -12.95 -2.45 -20.23
C ALA A 261 -13.94 -2.93 -21.28
N HIS A 262 -13.59 -2.73 -22.55
CA HIS A 262 -14.34 -3.17 -23.71
C HIS A 262 -13.64 -4.33 -24.40
N GLY A 263 -14.38 -5.31 -24.87
CA GLY A 263 -13.87 -6.52 -25.48
C GLY A 263 -13.81 -7.69 -24.52
N GLU A 264 -13.25 -8.80 -24.97
CA GLU A 264 -13.06 -9.99 -24.17
C GLU A 264 -11.91 -9.74 -23.16
N TYR A 265 -12.15 -10.06 -21.90
CA TYR A 265 -11.08 -10.02 -20.88
C TYR A 265 -10.09 -11.14 -21.15
N VAL A 266 -8.84 -10.77 -21.32
CA VAL A 266 -7.74 -11.72 -21.46
C VAL A 266 -6.82 -11.58 -20.26
N ALA A 267 -6.72 -12.62 -19.46
CA ALA A 267 -5.72 -12.69 -18.40
C ALA A 267 -4.32 -12.62 -19.02
N THR A 268 -3.52 -11.68 -18.55
CA THR A 268 -2.21 -11.42 -19.11
C THR A 268 -1.13 -12.02 -18.20
N THR A 269 -0.21 -12.80 -18.79
CA THR A 269 0.88 -13.45 -18.05
C THR A 269 2.21 -13.11 -18.72
N PRO A 270 3.20 -12.62 -17.97
CA PRO A 270 4.55 -12.40 -18.49
C PRO A 270 5.16 -13.68 -19.04
N GLN A 271 6.06 -13.54 -20.00
CA GLN A 271 6.80 -14.66 -20.57
C GLN A 271 8.30 -14.46 -20.43
N PRO A 272 9.10 -15.52 -20.39
CA PRO A 272 10.55 -15.42 -20.40
C PRO A 272 11.04 -14.56 -21.58
N GLY A 273 11.88 -13.58 -21.26
CA GLY A 273 12.39 -12.62 -22.25
C GLY A 273 11.60 -11.31 -22.36
N ASP A 274 10.44 -11.18 -21.70
CA ASP A 274 9.74 -9.91 -21.61
C ASP A 274 10.58 -8.90 -20.83
N ARG A 275 10.46 -7.62 -21.20
CA ARG A 275 11.16 -6.54 -20.50
C ARG A 275 10.25 -5.91 -19.46
N ILE A 276 10.80 -5.68 -18.27
CA ILE A 276 10.14 -4.94 -17.20
C ILE A 276 10.26 -3.45 -17.51
N VAL A 277 9.13 -2.76 -17.59
CA VAL A 277 9.06 -1.31 -17.81
C VAL A 277 8.33 -0.67 -16.65
N VAL A 278 8.95 0.29 -15.98
CA VAL A 278 8.34 1.08 -14.89
C VAL A 278 7.86 2.39 -15.49
N LEU A 279 6.57 2.66 -15.34
CA LEU A 279 5.92 3.88 -15.81
C LEU A 279 5.41 4.70 -14.64
N GLY A 280 5.59 6.02 -14.69
CA GLY A 280 5.09 6.92 -13.65
C GLY A 280 6.08 8.00 -13.28
N GLY A 281 5.90 8.57 -12.09
CA GLY A 281 6.81 9.54 -11.51
C GLY A 281 8.15 8.92 -11.10
N ARG A 282 9.08 9.78 -10.69
CA ARG A 282 10.37 9.33 -10.18
C ARG A 282 10.17 8.53 -8.90
N THR A 283 10.72 7.33 -8.82
CA THR A 283 10.74 6.51 -7.61
C THR A 283 11.56 7.21 -6.52
N GLY A 284 10.95 7.42 -5.37
CA GLY A 284 11.53 8.03 -4.18
C GLY A 284 11.61 7.07 -3.00
N ARG A 285 11.71 7.62 -1.81
CA ARG A 285 11.75 6.89 -0.54
C ARG A 285 10.48 7.11 0.30
N ASP A 286 9.55 7.90 -0.18
CA ASP A 286 8.22 8.08 0.39
C ASP A 286 7.48 6.74 0.36
N GLY A 287 6.77 6.44 1.43
CA GLY A 287 6.09 5.15 1.59
C GLY A 287 7.00 3.96 1.92
N LEU A 288 8.32 4.18 2.09
CA LEU A 288 9.22 3.13 2.56
C LEU A 288 8.73 2.60 3.92
N ARG A 289 8.68 1.27 4.05
CA ARG A 289 8.13 0.56 5.22
C ARG A 289 6.62 0.77 5.43
N GLY A 290 5.88 1.26 4.44
CA GLY A 290 4.44 1.45 4.55
C GLY A 290 3.66 0.15 4.85
N ALA A 291 4.05 -0.96 4.23
CA ALA A 291 3.41 -2.26 4.46
C ALA A 291 3.67 -2.80 5.87
N THR A 292 4.89 -2.71 6.39
CA THR A 292 5.21 -3.12 7.77
C THR A 292 4.58 -2.18 8.79
N PHE A 293 4.59 -0.87 8.53
CA PHE A 293 3.91 0.12 9.37
C PHE A 293 2.41 -0.17 9.48
N SER A 294 1.74 -0.46 8.37
CA SER A 294 0.31 -0.79 8.36
C SER A 294 -0.02 -2.09 9.09
N SER A 295 0.98 -2.92 9.38
CA SER A 295 0.86 -4.19 10.13
C SER A 295 1.19 -4.05 11.61
N MET A 296 1.70 -2.90 12.05
CA MET A 296 2.14 -2.68 13.44
C MET A 296 1.02 -2.14 14.31
N THR A 297 1.10 -2.39 15.62
CA THR A 297 0.27 -1.70 16.60
C THR A 297 0.72 -0.24 16.72
N MET A 298 -0.23 0.69 16.64
CA MET A 298 0.03 2.12 16.85
C MET A 298 0.10 2.46 18.35
N ASP A 299 0.99 3.38 18.70
CA ASP A 299 1.14 3.98 20.02
C ASP A 299 1.32 5.51 19.93
N ALA A 300 1.54 6.16 21.07
CA ALA A 300 1.68 7.62 21.14
C ALA A 300 2.85 8.18 20.31
N THR A 301 3.86 7.38 20.00
CA THR A 301 5.07 7.80 19.26
C THR A 301 4.98 7.49 17.76
N THR A 302 3.96 6.76 17.35
CA THR A 302 3.80 6.26 15.98
C THR A 302 3.82 7.39 14.93
N GLY A 303 3.17 8.51 15.23
CA GLY A 303 3.16 9.66 14.31
C GLY A 303 4.54 10.26 14.04
N ASP A 304 5.42 10.27 15.05
CA ASP A 304 6.77 10.81 14.92
C ASP A 304 7.70 9.86 14.15
N VAL A 305 7.45 8.55 14.22
CA VAL A 305 8.29 7.50 13.62
C VAL A 305 7.82 7.15 12.21
N ALA A 306 6.51 7.05 12.01
CA ALA A 306 5.91 6.50 10.80
C ALA A 306 5.35 7.55 9.82
N GLY A 307 5.41 8.84 10.15
CA GLY A 307 4.93 9.89 9.24
C GLY A 307 5.59 9.84 7.85
N ALA A 308 6.86 9.47 7.79
CA ALA A 308 7.62 9.29 6.56
C ALA A 308 7.25 7.99 5.77
N SER A 309 6.54 7.06 6.40
CA SER A 309 6.07 5.82 5.76
C SER A 309 4.77 6.01 4.98
N VAL A 310 4.13 7.16 5.11
CA VAL A 310 2.96 7.51 4.29
C VAL A 310 3.44 7.86 2.88
N GLN A 311 2.92 7.15 1.89
CA GLN A 311 3.22 7.43 0.48
C GLN A 311 2.70 8.82 0.10
N ILE A 312 3.34 9.42 -0.90
CA ILE A 312 2.89 10.67 -1.52
C ILE A 312 2.47 10.34 -2.94
N GLY A 313 1.16 10.40 -3.18
CA GLY A 313 0.59 10.20 -4.50
C GLY A 313 0.70 11.46 -5.35
N ASP A 314 0.96 11.28 -6.64
CA ASP A 314 0.85 12.36 -7.64
C ASP A 314 -0.31 12.08 -8.59
N PRO A 315 -1.50 12.66 -8.33
CA PRO A 315 -2.68 12.42 -9.14
C PRO A 315 -2.54 12.90 -10.59
N ILE A 316 -1.68 13.89 -10.86
CA ILE A 316 -1.47 14.37 -12.22
C ILE A 316 -0.66 13.36 -13.03
N THR A 317 0.42 12.84 -12.46
CA THR A 317 1.19 11.77 -13.11
C THR A 317 0.33 10.52 -13.33
N GLU A 318 -0.49 10.14 -12.35
CA GLU A 318 -1.40 9.00 -12.51
C GLU A 318 -2.48 9.24 -13.56
N LYS A 319 -3.00 10.47 -13.66
CA LYS A 319 -3.91 10.85 -14.75
C LYS A 319 -3.27 10.67 -16.13
N LEU A 320 -2.02 11.05 -16.28
CA LEU A 320 -1.28 10.84 -17.54
C LEU A 320 -1.12 9.35 -17.85
N LEU A 321 -0.90 8.52 -16.83
CA LEU A 321 -0.84 7.05 -17.02
C LEU A 321 -2.19 6.49 -17.46
N ILE A 322 -3.30 6.92 -16.88
CA ILE A 322 -4.65 6.50 -17.28
C ILE A 322 -4.87 6.84 -18.78
N ASP A 323 -4.49 8.05 -19.19
CA ASP A 323 -4.70 8.51 -20.56
C ASP A 323 -3.84 7.74 -21.59
N VAL A 324 -2.62 7.35 -21.20
CA VAL A 324 -1.71 6.57 -22.05
C VAL A 324 -2.11 5.10 -22.07
N LEU A 325 -2.30 4.48 -20.90
CA LEU A 325 -2.58 3.05 -20.81
C LEU A 325 -3.98 2.71 -21.30
N GLY A 326 -4.96 3.58 -21.08
CA GLY A 326 -6.32 3.40 -21.60
C GLY A 326 -6.40 3.37 -23.14
N ARG A 327 -5.40 3.96 -23.83
CA ARG A 327 -5.28 3.93 -25.29
C ARG A 327 -4.31 2.87 -25.81
N GLY A 328 -3.44 2.36 -24.93
CA GLY A 328 -2.29 1.53 -25.29
C GLY A 328 -2.31 0.12 -24.71
N GLN A 329 -3.45 -0.43 -24.33
CA GLN A 329 -3.57 -1.79 -23.75
C GLN A 329 -2.93 -2.89 -24.61
N HIS A 330 -2.81 -2.68 -25.91
CA HIS A 330 -2.14 -3.60 -26.85
C HIS A 330 -0.60 -3.51 -26.81
N LEU A 331 -0.03 -2.53 -26.10
CA LEU A 331 1.43 -2.29 -26.09
C LEU A 331 2.16 -3.12 -25.05
N PHE A 332 1.47 -3.75 -24.11
CA PHE A 332 2.07 -4.57 -23.06
C PHE A 332 1.37 -5.93 -22.96
N ARG A 333 2.11 -6.92 -22.48
CA ARG A 333 1.61 -8.28 -22.29
C ARG A 333 0.98 -8.46 -20.92
N ALA A 334 1.57 -7.86 -19.89
CA ALA A 334 1.08 -7.89 -18.54
C ALA A 334 1.31 -6.52 -17.88
N ILE A 335 0.49 -6.20 -16.91
CA ILE A 335 0.56 -4.96 -16.14
C ILE A 335 0.16 -5.23 -14.70
N THR A 336 0.82 -4.58 -13.77
CA THR A 336 0.41 -4.46 -12.37
C THR A 336 0.77 -3.06 -11.87
N ASP A 337 0.24 -2.66 -10.74
CA ASP A 337 0.66 -1.42 -10.10
C ASP A 337 1.86 -1.64 -9.17
N CYS A 338 2.47 -0.57 -8.69
CA CYS A 338 3.46 -0.57 -7.62
C CYS A 338 2.80 -0.04 -6.35
N GLY A 339 2.09 -0.91 -5.64
CA GLY A 339 1.47 -0.63 -4.36
C GLY A 339 2.41 -0.88 -3.17
N ALA A 340 1.87 -1.45 -2.10
CA ALA A 340 2.65 -1.83 -0.92
C ALA A 340 3.76 -2.83 -1.27
N GLY A 341 4.94 -2.65 -0.67
CA GLY A 341 6.14 -3.40 -1.02
C GLY A 341 6.87 -2.88 -2.27
N GLY A 342 6.29 -1.91 -2.99
CA GLY A 342 6.92 -1.20 -4.11
C GLY A 342 7.33 -2.13 -5.25
N LEU A 343 8.49 -1.84 -5.85
CA LEU A 343 9.00 -2.62 -6.97
C LEU A 343 9.27 -4.09 -6.63
N SER A 344 9.62 -4.43 -5.38
CA SER A 344 9.89 -5.81 -4.99
C SER A 344 8.62 -6.67 -5.06
N SER A 345 7.48 -6.17 -4.58
CA SER A 345 6.19 -6.86 -4.69
C SER A 345 5.71 -6.91 -6.14
N ALA A 346 5.68 -5.77 -6.83
CA ALA A 346 5.15 -5.70 -8.19
C ALA A 346 5.92 -6.61 -9.16
N ILE A 347 7.26 -6.61 -9.09
CA ILE A 347 8.10 -7.47 -9.94
C ILE A 347 7.99 -8.93 -9.49
N GLY A 348 7.98 -9.18 -8.18
CA GLY A 348 7.87 -10.53 -7.64
C GLY A 348 6.56 -11.22 -8.03
N GLU A 349 5.44 -10.51 -7.91
CA GLU A 349 4.12 -11.01 -8.31
C GLU A 349 4.02 -11.26 -9.81
N MET A 350 4.46 -10.31 -10.64
CA MET A 350 4.47 -10.50 -12.10
C MET A 350 5.40 -11.62 -12.55
N ALA A 351 6.48 -11.86 -11.83
CA ALA A 351 7.50 -12.85 -12.17
C ALA A 351 7.20 -14.25 -11.60
N GLU A 352 6.10 -14.43 -10.91
CA GLU A 352 5.72 -15.73 -10.37
C GLU A 352 5.69 -16.79 -11.47
N GLY A 353 6.44 -17.87 -11.28
CA GLY A 353 6.56 -18.97 -12.24
C GLY A 353 7.51 -18.74 -13.43
N VAL A 354 7.92 -17.49 -13.72
CA VAL A 354 8.84 -17.17 -14.84
C VAL A 354 10.19 -16.61 -14.36
N GLY A 355 10.24 -16.05 -13.17
CA GLY A 355 11.42 -15.40 -12.61
C GLY A 355 11.67 -14.02 -13.20
N ALA A 356 12.51 -13.22 -12.52
CA ALA A 356 12.96 -11.92 -12.98
C ALA A 356 14.43 -11.68 -12.61
N SER A 357 15.14 -10.88 -13.40
CA SER A 357 16.46 -10.38 -13.10
C SER A 357 16.43 -8.85 -13.11
N VAL A 358 16.87 -8.24 -12.02
CA VAL A 358 16.90 -6.79 -11.82
C VAL A 358 18.31 -6.39 -11.39
N GLU A 359 18.89 -5.38 -12.04
CA GLU A 359 20.21 -4.80 -11.74
C GLU A 359 20.06 -3.53 -10.90
#